data_01f4dd33557d2969a4bb7247553effd6
#
_entry.id   01f4dd33557d2969a4bb7247553effd6
#
_cell.length_a   1.000
_cell.length_b   1.000
_cell.length_c   1.000
_cell.angle_alpha   90.00
_cell.angle_beta   90.00
_cell.angle_gamma   90.00
#
_symmetry.space_group_name_H-M   'P 1'
#
loop_
_entity.id
_entity.type
_entity.pdbx_description
1 polymer ?
#
loop_
_entity_poly.entity_id
_entity_poly.type
_entity_poly.pdbx_seq_one_letter_code
_entity_poly.pdbx_strand_id
1 'polypeptide(L)'
;RLSEVRGKGLFSTSIEKELQDKKIDIAVHALKDMPALETEGLLTDTFLQRNDPREILISTNKKKLKDLKLNAIIGTSSFRREFQIKNIRTDLDCKLIRGNVDTRIKKLNDGLYDAIILSYAGIKSLKMNDHISEIFSVNDIIPSAGQGIISLQCRKDDEKIISILKKINHYETYQRACAERNVLKVLEGDCETAVGVHAAIQEKEITLEAELFSLDGKQKFYEKKSTKIENAEELGKKVGQILKTKSGNTYKK
;
A
#
# COMPACT_ATOMS: atom_id res chain seq x y z
N ARG A 1 -9.33 8.75 -12.25
CA ARG A 1 -8.42 8.20 -11.21
C ARG A 1 -7.80 9.36 -10.43
N LEU A 2 -7.20 9.14 -9.25
CA LEU A 2 -6.56 10.23 -8.45
C LEU A 2 -5.46 10.96 -9.24
N SER A 3 -4.85 10.28 -10.20
CA SER A 3 -3.87 10.81 -11.15
C SER A 3 -4.41 11.88 -12.12
N GLU A 4 -5.72 11.92 -12.35
CA GLU A 4 -6.35 12.93 -13.23
C GLU A 4 -6.53 14.29 -12.53
N VAL A 5 -6.43 14.30 -11.20
CA VAL A 5 -6.39 15.52 -10.40
C VAL A 5 -4.91 15.82 -10.17
N ARG A 6 -4.33 16.76 -10.91
CA ARG A 6 -2.91 17.15 -10.84
C ARG A 6 -2.48 17.44 -9.40
N GLY A 7 -1.63 16.58 -8.83
CA GLY A 7 -0.98 16.78 -7.54
C GLY A 7 -0.56 15.46 -6.87
N LYS A 8 0.75 15.18 -6.83
CA LYS A 8 1.31 14.10 -6.01
C LYS A 8 0.98 14.41 -4.54
N GLY A 9 0.35 13.47 -3.82
CA GLY A 9 0.17 13.58 -2.38
C GLY A 9 -0.81 14.66 -1.90
N LEU A 10 -1.90 14.93 -2.60
CA LEU A 10 -2.87 16.00 -2.26
C LEU A 10 -3.31 16.00 -0.78
N PHE A 11 -3.39 14.82 -0.14
CA PHE A 11 -3.77 14.71 1.27
C PHE A 11 -2.60 14.95 2.23
N SER A 12 -1.35 14.66 1.84
CA SER A 12 -0.17 14.92 2.67
C SER A 12 0.30 16.37 2.55
N THR A 13 0.20 16.98 1.37
CA THR A 13 0.76 18.32 1.09
C THR A 13 0.22 19.42 2.00
N SER A 14 -1.07 19.44 2.31
CA SER A 14 -1.66 20.45 3.21
C SER A 14 -1.20 20.26 4.66
N ILE A 15 -1.14 19.02 5.12
CA ILE A 15 -0.68 18.67 6.49
C ILE A 15 0.82 18.92 6.62
N GLU A 16 1.61 18.57 5.60
CA GLU A 16 3.05 18.81 5.56
C GLU A 16 3.37 20.32 5.60
N LYS A 17 2.57 21.14 4.91
CA LYS A 17 2.69 22.59 5.01
C LYS A 17 2.43 23.10 6.44
N GLU A 18 1.44 22.56 7.13
CA GLU A 18 1.18 22.95 8.53
C GLU A 18 2.30 22.52 9.49
N LEU A 19 2.98 21.39 9.23
CA LEU A 19 4.21 21.03 9.92
C LEU A 19 5.32 22.06 9.67
N GLN A 20 5.57 22.41 8.39
CA GLN A 20 6.58 23.41 8.02
C GLN A 20 6.27 24.79 8.59
N ASP A 21 5.01 25.19 8.59
CA ASP A 21 4.53 26.47 9.17
C ASP A 21 4.50 26.45 10.72
N LYS A 22 4.91 25.33 11.37
CA LYS A 22 4.91 25.14 12.84
C LYS A 22 3.53 25.28 13.49
N LYS A 23 2.44 25.05 12.75
CA LYS A 23 1.07 25.05 13.27
C LYS A 23 0.71 23.74 13.97
N ILE A 24 1.35 22.67 13.57
CA ILE A 24 1.29 21.34 14.21
C ILE A 24 2.71 20.82 14.42
N ASP A 25 2.88 19.89 15.36
CA ASP A 25 4.18 19.29 15.67
C ASP A 25 4.34 17.89 15.09
N ILE A 26 3.24 17.16 14.94
CA ILE A 26 3.22 15.77 14.44
C ILE A 26 2.07 15.62 13.45
N ALA A 27 2.34 15.00 12.30
CA ALA A 27 1.35 14.53 11.37
C ALA A 27 1.25 13.00 11.40
N VAL A 28 0.04 12.47 11.33
CA VAL A 28 -0.25 11.03 11.36
C VAL A 28 -0.75 10.60 10.00
N HIS A 29 -0.10 9.61 9.40
CA HIS A 29 -0.43 9.15 8.05
C HIS A 29 -0.59 7.63 7.98
N ALA A 30 -1.42 7.16 7.05
CA ALA A 30 -1.28 5.81 6.54
C ALA A 30 -0.07 5.78 5.60
N LEU A 31 0.97 5.00 5.93
CA LEU A 31 2.25 5.02 5.22
C LEU A 31 2.11 4.75 3.71
N LYS A 32 1.17 3.89 3.31
CA LYS A 32 0.91 3.55 1.91
C LYS A 32 0.44 4.74 1.05
N ASP A 33 -0.09 5.79 1.68
CA ASP A 33 -0.63 6.97 0.99
C ASP A 33 0.41 8.11 0.92
N MET A 34 1.59 7.90 1.54
CA MET A 34 2.69 8.86 1.50
C MET A 34 3.55 8.68 0.24
N PRO A 35 4.08 9.78 -0.34
CA PRO A 35 5.06 9.70 -1.42
C PRO A 35 6.27 8.85 -1.05
N ALA A 36 6.87 8.18 -2.04
CA ALA A 36 8.08 7.39 -1.81
C ALA A 36 9.28 8.26 -1.36
N LEU A 37 9.37 9.47 -1.89
CA LEU A 37 10.37 10.47 -1.51
C LEU A 37 9.79 11.37 -0.40
N GLU A 38 10.61 11.67 0.58
CA GLU A 38 10.24 12.57 1.67
C GLU A 38 10.24 14.03 1.23
N THR A 39 9.36 14.81 1.83
CA THR A 39 9.34 16.28 1.66
C THR A 39 10.52 16.88 2.41
N GLU A 40 11.22 17.81 1.76
CA GLU A 40 12.39 18.50 2.34
C GLU A 40 12.03 19.17 3.67
N GLY A 41 12.91 19.02 4.67
CA GLY A 41 12.72 19.56 6.03
C GLY A 41 11.81 18.73 6.93
N LEU A 42 11.19 17.65 6.41
CA LEU A 42 10.38 16.72 7.19
C LEU A 42 11.05 15.36 7.35
N LEU A 43 10.66 14.62 8.38
CA LEU A 43 11.19 13.31 8.73
C LEU A 43 10.04 12.34 9.00
N THR A 44 10.05 11.18 8.33
CA THR A 44 9.09 10.09 8.51
C THR A 44 9.85 8.80 8.81
N ASP A 45 10.29 8.63 10.05
CA ASP A 45 11.08 7.48 10.50
C ASP A 45 10.48 6.78 11.73
N THR A 46 9.28 7.18 12.14
CA THR A 46 8.58 6.60 13.27
C THR A 46 7.31 5.90 12.82
N PHE A 47 7.22 4.62 13.15
CA PHE A 47 6.11 3.76 12.76
C PHE A 47 5.54 3.01 13.95
N LEU A 48 4.21 2.98 14.06
CA LEU A 48 3.53 2.16 15.05
C LEU A 48 3.54 0.69 14.61
N GLN A 49 3.26 -0.22 15.54
CA GLN A 49 3.14 -1.64 15.23
C GLN A 49 2.21 -1.87 14.04
N ARG A 50 2.69 -2.62 13.04
CA ARG A 50 1.94 -2.90 11.81
C ARG A 50 0.64 -3.63 12.10
N ASN A 51 -0.45 -3.13 11.60
CA ASN A 51 -1.71 -3.85 11.49
C ASN A 51 -1.66 -4.86 10.34
N ASP A 52 -2.67 -5.72 10.23
CA ASP A 52 -2.76 -6.72 9.17
C ASP A 52 -2.68 -6.09 7.78
N PRO A 53 -1.65 -6.42 6.96
CA PRO A 53 -1.44 -5.81 5.65
C PRO A 53 -2.33 -6.38 4.55
N ARG A 54 -3.07 -7.46 4.81
CA ARG A 54 -3.80 -8.21 3.80
C ARG A 54 -4.89 -7.39 3.12
N GLU A 55 -5.26 -7.85 1.94
CA GLU A 55 -6.43 -7.38 1.21
C GLU A 55 -7.66 -8.21 1.58
N ILE A 56 -8.83 -7.60 1.44
CA ILE A 56 -10.10 -8.28 1.67
C ILE A 56 -11.06 -8.05 0.50
N LEU A 57 -11.94 -8.99 0.30
CA LEU A 57 -13.10 -8.88 -0.56
C LEU A 57 -14.35 -8.63 0.29
N ILE A 58 -15.15 -7.66 -0.12
CA ILE A 58 -16.53 -7.49 0.31
C ILE A 58 -17.42 -7.71 -0.91
N SER A 59 -18.34 -8.66 -0.85
CA SER A 59 -19.19 -9.01 -1.98
C SER A 59 -20.64 -9.15 -1.58
N THR A 60 -21.55 -9.06 -2.54
CA THR A 60 -22.97 -9.37 -2.33
C THR A 60 -23.13 -10.83 -1.91
N ASN A 61 -23.95 -11.08 -0.89
CA ASN A 61 -24.23 -12.41 -0.35
C ASN A 61 -22.97 -13.16 0.16
N LYS A 62 -21.93 -12.45 0.59
CA LYS A 62 -20.71 -13.03 1.19
C LYS A 62 -19.99 -14.05 0.30
N LYS A 63 -20.11 -13.93 -1.01
CA LYS A 63 -19.41 -14.80 -1.97
C LYS A 63 -17.90 -14.55 -1.95
N LYS A 64 -17.11 -15.62 -2.00
CA LYS A 64 -15.66 -15.53 -2.21
C LYS A 64 -15.36 -15.20 -3.68
N LEU A 65 -14.16 -14.77 -3.97
CA LEU A 65 -13.73 -14.40 -5.32
C LEU A 65 -14.00 -15.52 -6.34
N LYS A 66 -13.70 -16.77 -5.97
CA LYS A 66 -13.91 -17.95 -6.82
C LYS A 66 -15.39 -18.22 -7.14
N ASP A 67 -16.30 -17.80 -6.25
CA ASP A 67 -17.74 -18.09 -6.32
C ASP A 67 -18.53 -16.93 -6.96
N LEU A 68 -17.86 -15.87 -7.39
CA LEU A 68 -18.49 -14.78 -8.14
C LEU A 68 -18.92 -15.26 -9.52
N LYS A 69 -20.02 -14.70 -10.02
CA LYS A 69 -20.50 -14.99 -11.39
C LYS A 69 -19.45 -14.62 -12.45
N LEU A 70 -19.57 -15.19 -13.62
CA LEU A 70 -18.75 -14.79 -14.77
C LEU A 70 -18.95 -13.30 -15.07
N ASN A 71 -17.88 -12.61 -15.46
CA ASN A 71 -17.87 -11.17 -15.75
C ASN A 71 -18.37 -10.30 -14.57
N ALA A 72 -18.21 -10.77 -13.33
CA ALA A 72 -18.58 -9.98 -12.15
C ALA A 72 -17.77 -8.67 -12.09
N ILE A 73 -18.43 -7.59 -11.68
CA ILE A 73 -17.86 -6.25 -11.61
C ILE A 73 -17.20 -6.06 -10.24
N ILE A 74 -15.88 -5.84 -10.24
CA ILE A 74 -15.08 -5.59 -9.04
C ILE A 74 -14.73 -4.11 -8.92
N GLY A 75 -15.16 -3.46 -7.83
CA GLY A 75 -14.83 -2.06 -7.55
C GLY A 75 -13.42 -1.90 -6.98
N THR A 76 -12.53 -1.29 -7.74
CA THR A 76 -11.19 -0.88 -7.27
C THR A 76 -10.73 0.38 -7.99
N SER A 77 -9.91 1.22 -7.31
CA SER A 77 -9.20 2.35 -7.93
C SER A 77 -7.69 2.11 -8.02
N SER A 78 -7.24 0.92 -7.65
CA SER A 78 -5.83 0.52 -7.64
C SER A 78 -5.51 -0.39 -8.81
N PHE A 79 -4.59 0.02 -9.68
CA PHE A 79 -4.06 -0.81 -10.76
C PHE A 79 -3.44 -2.10 -10.25
N ARG A 80 -2.69 -2.03 -9.14
CA ARG A 80 -2.12 -3.20 -8.49
C ARG A 80 -3.18 -4.26 -8.17
N ARG A 81 -4.28 -3.85 -7.51
CA ARG A 81 -5.39 -4.75 -7.19
C ARG A 81 -6.06 -5.30 -8.44
N GLU A 82 -6.33 -4.42 -9.40
CA GLU A 82 -6.94 -4.79 -10.68
C GLU A 82 -6.14 -5.89 -11.38
N PHE A 83 -4.82 -5.68 -11.56
CA PHE A 83 -3.99 -6.63 -12.29
C PHE A 83 -3.78 -7.95 -11.53
N GLN A 84 -3.60 -7.90 -10.22
CA GLN A 84 -3.50 -9.12 -9.41
C GLN A 84 -4.80 -9.93 -9.44
N ILE A 85 -5.97 -9.27 -9.34
CA ILE A 85 -7.27 -9.94 -9.46
C ILE A 85 -7.46 -10.56 -10.84
N LYS A 86 -7.13 -9.84 -11.91
CA LYS A 86 -7.21 -10.36 -13.27
C LYS A 86 -6.27 -11.53 -13.52
N ASN A 87 -5.14 -11.61 -12.82
CA ASN A 87 -4.28 -12.79 -12.87
C ASN A 87 -4.88 -14.02 -12.18
N ILE A 88 -5.74 -13.83 -11.17
CA ILE A 88 -6.45 -14.94 -10.49
C ILE A 88 -7.69 -15.36 -11.31
N ARG A 89 -8.44 -14.38 -11.81
CA ARG A 89 -9.70 -14.57 -12.53
C ARG A 89 -9.76 -13.59 -13.72
N THR A 90 -9.39 -14.06 -14.90
CA THR A 90 -9.28 -13.25 -16.13
C THR A 90 -10.64 -12.76 -16.65
N ASP A 91 -11.71 -13.42 -16.27
CA ASP A 91 -13.09 -13.08 -16.67
C ASP A 91 -13.68 -11.90 -15.87
N LEU A 92 -13.06 -11.48 -14.76
CA LEU A 92 -13.62 -10.40 -13.94
C LEU A 92 -13.40 -9.02 -14.56
N ASP A 93 -14.40 -8.14 -14.43
CA ASP A 93 -14.33 -6.75 -14.89
C ASP A 93 -14.03 -5.82 -13.71
N CYS A 94 -12.91 -5.11 -13.76
CA CYS A 94 -12.52 -4.16 -12.72
C CYS A 94 -12.93 -2.74 -13.11
N LYS A 95 -13.77 -2.11 -12.26
CA LYS A 95 -14.25 -0.75 -12.48
C LYS A 95 -13.80 0.19 -11.36
N LEU A 96 -13.57 1.45 -11.74
CA LEU A 96 -13.18 2.51 -10.82
C LEU A 96 -14.25 2.74 -9.76
N ILE A 97 -13.87 2.67 -8.48
CA ILE A 97 -14.70 3.05 -7.35
C ILE A 97 -14.00 4.13 -6.51
N ARG A 98 -14.70 5.24 -6.24
CA ARG A 98 -14.22 6.36 -5.40
C ARG A 98 -15.08 6.53 -4.17
N GLY A 99 -14.51 7.16 -3.14
CA GLY A 99 -15.12 7.46 -1.86
C GLY A 99 -14.37 6.80 -0.70
N ASN A 100 -14.75 7.14 0.52
CA ASN A 100 -14.33 6.45 1.72
C ASN A 100 -14.95 5.04 1.80
N VAL A 101 -14.64 4.30 2.85
CA VAL A 101 -15.09 2.91 3.02
C VAL A 101 -16.62 2.82 3.00
N ASP A 102 -17.32 3.67 3.78
CA ASP A 102 -18.78 3.67 3.86
C ASP A 102 -19.43 3.93 2.50
N THR A 103 -18.91 4.92 1.77
CA THR A 103 -19.38 5.25 0.42
C THR A 103 -19.21 4.08 -0.54
N ARG A 104 -18.09 3.34 -0.45
CA ARG A 104 -17.84 2.19 -1.31
C ARG A 104 -18.74 1.02 -0.98
N ILE A 105 -18.98 0.75 0.33
CA ILE A 105 -19.92 -0.28 0.77
C ILE A 105 -21.36 0.09 0.33
N LYS A 106 -21.74 1.37 0.46
CA LYS A 106 -23.04 1.83 -0.04
C LYS A 106 -23.18 1.55 -1.54
N LYS A 107 -22.21 1.90 -2.37
CA LYS A 107 -22.21 1.63 -3.82
C LYS A 107 -22.30 0.13 -4.16
N LEU A 108 -21.68 -0.74 -3.36
CA LEU A 108 -21.84 -2.18 -3.48
C LEU A 108 -23.30 -2.59 -3.17
N ASN A 109 -23.87 -2.11 -2.08
CA ASN A 109 -25.26 -2.41 -1.68
C ASN A 109 -26.29 -1.87 -2.69
N ASP A 110 -25.99 -0.73 -3.33
CA ASP A 110 -26.79 -0.15 -4.41
C ASP A 110 -26.68 -0.96 -5.74
N GLY A 111 -25.92 -2.07 -5.76
CA GLY A 111 -25.78 -2.97 -6.91
C GLY A 111 -24.90 -2.47 -8.04
N LEU A 112 -24.11 -1.41 -7.85
CA LEU A 112 -23.18 -0.88 -8.86
C LEU A 112 -21.97 -1.78 -9.09
N TYR A 113 -21.67 -2.66 -8.15
CA TYR A 113 -20.57 -3.63 -8.15
C TYR A 113 -21.05 -4.96 -7.58
N ASP A 114 -20.45 -6.06 -8.01
CA ASP A 114 -20.69 -7.40 -7.42
C ASP A 114 -19.79 -7.63 -6.20
N ALA A 115 -18.61 -7.00 -6.19
CA ALA A 115 -17.69 -7.00 -5.07
C ALA A 115 -16.78 -5.75 -5.08
N ILE A 116 -16.13 -5.47 -3.95
CA ILE A 116 -15.12 -4.42 -3.80
C ILE A 116 -13.91 -4.96 -3.04
N ILE A 117 -12.71 -4.43 -3.34
CA ILE A 117 -11.47 -4.81 -2.65
C ILE A 117 -10.97 -3.65 -1.81
N LEU A 118 -10.72 -3.94 -0.53
CA LEU A 118 -10.25 -2.98 0.46
C LEU A 118 -9.10 -3.56 1.27
N SER A 119 -8.36 -2.71 2.02
CA SER A 119 -7.36 -3.17 2.98
C SER A 119 -8.02 -3.66 4.27
N TYR A 120 -7.57 -4.79 4.80
CA TYR A 120 -8.09 -5.32 6.05
C TYR A 120 -7.87 -4.34 7.21
N ALA A 121 -6.69 -3.73 7.33
CA ALA A 121 -6.41 -2.74 8.37
C ALA A 121 -7.46 -1.61 8.41
N GLY A 122 -7.90 -1.11 7.25
CA GLY A 122 -8.92 -0.06 7.17
C GLY A 122 -10.28 -0.51 7.70
N ILE A 123 -10.74 -1.69 7.29
CA ILE A 123 -12.02 -2.26 7.74
C ILE A 123 -12.00 -2.57 9.23
N LYS A 124 -10.90 -3.15 9.73
CA LYS A 124 -10.71 -3.46 11.15
C LYS A 124 -10.74 -2.21 12.02
N SER A 125 -10.08 -1.13 11.58
CA SER A 125 -10.07 0.15 12.31
C SER A 125 -11.44 0.80 12.41
N LEU A 126 -12.30 0.59 11.41
CA LEU A 126 -13.69 1.04 11.40
C LEU A 126 -14.66 0.08 12.10
N LYS A 127 -14.17 -1.05 12.64
CA LYS A 127 -14.98 -2.11 13.27
C LYS A 127 -16.05 -2.70 12.35
N MET A 128 -15.77 -2.77 11.04
CA MET A 128 -16.71 -3.22 10.01
C MET A 128 -16.40 -4.64 9.50
N ASN A 129 -15.82 -5.49 10.35
CA ASN A 129 -15.39 -6.86 9.98
C ASN A 129 -16.53 -7.74 9.45
N ASP A 130 -17.76 -7.48 9.91
CA ASP A 130 -18.94 -8.23 9.48
C ASP A 130 -19.25 -8.11 7.98
N HIS A 131 -18.68 -7.11 7.29
CA HIS A 131 -18.81 -6.97 5.84
C HIS A 131 -17.88 -7.90 5.06
N ILE A 132 -16.82 -8.44 5.67
CA ILE A 132 -15.80 -9.22 4.99
C ILE A 132 -16.37 -10.54 4.46
N SER A 133 -16.16 -10.79 3.16
CA SER A 133 -16.51 -12.04 2.48
C SER A 133 -15.31 -13.00 2.38
N GLU A 134 -14.11 -12.43 2.17
CA GLU A 134 -12.86 -13.16 2.04
C GLU A 134 -11.67 -12.31 2.47
N ILE A 135 -10.68 -12.95 3.09
CA ILE A 135 -9.38 -12.35 3.40
C ILE A 135 -8.36 -13.07 2.53
N PHE A 136 -7.69 -12.33 1.64
CA PHE A 136 -6.66 -12.91 0.77
C PHE A 136 -5.37 -13.15 1.55
N SER A 137 -4.65 -14.23 1.22
CA SER A 137 -3.27 -14.37 1.68
C SER A 137 -2.38 -13.33 0.98
N VAL A 138 -1.24 -13.00 1.60
CA VAL A 138 -0.25 -12.11 0.96
C VAL A 138 0.36 -12.73 -0.30
N ASN A 139 0.32 -14.07 -0.41
CA ASN A 139 0.78 -14.78 -1.62
C ASN A 139 -0.22 -14.67 -2.78
N ASP A 140 -1.52 -14.54 -2.49
CA ASP A 140 -2.55 -14.38 -3.52
C ASP A 140 -2.60 -12.94 -4.03
N ILE A 141 -2.56 -11.97 -3.09
CA ILE A 141 -2.55 -10.55 -3.42
C ILE A 141 -1.51 -9.84 -2.55
N ILE A 142 -0.39 -9.50 -3.17
CA ILE A 142 0.68 -8.76 -2.51
C ILE A 142 0.19 -7.32 -2.23
N PRO A 143 0.18 -6.88 -0.95
CA PRO A 143 -0.34 -5.55 -0.60
C PRO A 143 0.53 -4.42 -1.16
N SER A 144 0.05 -3.18 -1.07
CA SER A 144 0.89 -2.01 -1.34
C SER A 144 1.94 -1.83 -0.25
N ALA A 145 3.10 -1.28 -0.61
CA ALA A 145 4.13 -0.93 0.36
C ALA A 145 3.57 -0.06 1.48
N GLY A 146 3.88 -0.39 2.72
CA GLY A 146 3.41 0.31 3.91
C GLY A 146 1.94 0.07 4.28
N GLN A 147 1.23 -0.84 3.60
CA GLN A 147 -0.17 -1.14 3.99
C GLN A 147 -0.24 -1.70 5.40
N GLY A 148 -1.16 -1.16 6.21
CA GLY A 148 -1.33 -1.50 7.62
C GLY A 148 -0.35 -0.79 8.57
N ILE A 149 0.50 0.10 8.08
CA ILE A 149 1.44 0.88 8.88
C ILE A 149 0.92 2.31 9.05
N ILE A 150 0.88 2.77 10.31
CA ILE A 150 0.71 4.17 10.65
C ILE A 150 2.09 4.77 10.85
N SER A 151 2.37 5.87 10.15
CA SER A 151 3.60 6.64 10.24
C SER A 151 3.36 7.99 10.93
N LEU A 152 4.35 8.43 11.66
CA LEU A 152 4.38 9.72 12.33
C LEU A 152 5.46 10.57 11.65
N GLN A 153 5.08 11.75 11.20
CA GLN A 153 5.96 12.68 10.51
C GLN A 153 6.12 13.94 11.36
N CYS A 154 7.32 14.46 11.44
CA CYS A 154 7.64 15.70 12.15
C CYS A 154 8.67 16.54 11.37
N ARG A 155 9.00 17.72 11.86
CA ARG A 155 10.12 18.52 11.34
C ARG A 155 11.45 17.83 11.63
N LYS A 156 12.37 17.86 10.69
CA LYS A 156 13.69 17.22 10.79
C LYS A 156 14.62 17.88 11.84
N ASP A 157 14.38 19.16 12.13
CA ASP A 157 15.15 19.96 13.09
C ASP A 157 14.53 19.99 14.49
N ASP A 158 13.41 19.31 14.74
CA ASP A 158 12.73 19.30 16.03
C ASP A 158 13.20 18.11 16.90
N GLU A 159 14.38 18.25 17.50
CA GLU A 159 15.00 17.20 18.33
C GLU A 159 14.09 16.75 19.49
N LYS A 160 13.29 17.67 20.06
CA LYS A 160 12.37 17.35 21.15
C LYS A 160 11.30 16.38 20.69
N ILE A 161 10.64 16.68 19.58
CA ILE A 161 9.60 15.80 19.01
C ILE A 161 10.22 14.49 18.55
N ILE A 162 11.35 14.51 17.86
CA ILE A 162 12.07 13.30 17.43
C ILE A 162 12.37 12.39 18.63
N SER A 163 12.84 12.95 19.74
CA SER A 163 13.15 12.16 20.95
C SER A 163 11.90 11.49 21.56
N ILE A 164 10.75 12.14 21.49
CA ILE A 164 9.47 11.59 21.94
C ILE A 164 9.02 10.47 21.00
N LEU A 165 9.05 10.71 19.69
CA LEU A 165 8.62 9.77 18.67
C LEU A 165 9.47 8.48 18.68
N LYS A 166 10.77 8.57 18.88
CA LYS A 166 11.66 7.40 19.01
C LYS A 166 11.21 6.41 20.09
N LYS A 167 10.57 6.89 21.18
CA LYS A 167 10.11 6.02 22.29
C LYS A 167 8.94 5.12 21.91
N ILE A 168 8.18 5.49 20.90
CA ILE A 168 7.00 4.75 20.43
C ILE A 168 7.23 4.07 19.08
N ASN A 169 8.43 4.20 18.52
CA ASN A 169 8.77 3.54 17.26
C ASN A 169 8.87 2.02 17.44
N HIS A 170 8.16 1.27 16.60
CA HIS A 170 8.19 -0.19 16.61
C HIS A 170 9.28 -0.68 15.65
N TYR A 171 10.36 -1.25 16.22
CA TYR A 171 11.57 -1.63 15.47
C TYR A 171 11.30 -2.52 14.24
N GLU A 172 10.56 -3.62 14.40
CA GLU A 172 10.27 -4.51 13.28
C GLU A 172 9.43 -3.83 12.19
N THR A 173 8.49 -2.95 12.57
CA THR A 173 7.70 -2.20 11.59
C THR A 173 8.57 -1.20 10.85
N TYR A 174 9.52 -0.57 11.53
CA TYR A 174 10.53 0.29 10.91
C TYR A 174 11.32 -0.47 9.83
N GLN A 175 11.82 -1.66 10.15
CA GLN A 175 12.58 -2.47 9.19
C GLN A 175 11.72 -2.88 7.98
N ARG A 176 10.46 -3.30 8.21
CA ARG A 176 9.52 -3.59 7.11
C ARG A 176 9.27 -2.36 6.24
N ALA A 177 9.02 -1.20 6.85
CA ALA A 177 8.81 0.06 6.15
C ALA A 177 10.04 0.46 5.32
N CYS A 178 11.25 0.33 5.90
CA CYS A 178 12.50 0.58 5.18
C CYS A 178 12.64 -0.30 3.95
N ALA A 179 12.45 -1.62 4.07
CA ALA A 179 12.55 -2.54 2.94
C ALA A 179 11.53 -2.20 1.85
N GLU A 180 10.25 -2.07 2.22
CA GLU A 180 9.16 -1.85 1.27
C GLU A 180 9.27 -0.49 0.56
N ARG A 181 9.56 0.58 1.29
CA ARG A 181 9.68 1.93 0.70
C ARG A 181 10.90 2.09 -0.21
N ASN A 182 12.00 1.40 0.07
CA ASN A 182 13.16 1.45 -0.80
C ASN A 182 12.92 0.78 -2.17
N VAL A 183 12.02 -0.21 -2.26
CA VAL A 183 11.56 -0.69 -3.58
C VAL A 183 10.88 0.45 -4.35
N LEU A 184 9.95 1.18 -3.71
CA LEU A 184 9.25 2.30 -4.36
C LEU A 184 10.20 3.43 -4.76
N LYS A 185 11.18 3.77 -3.90
CA LYS A 185 12.19 4.80 -4.19
C LYS A 185 12.99 4.46 -5.45
N VAL A 186 13.46 3.22 -5.59
CA VAL A 186 14.23 2.75 -6.76
C VAL A 186 13.38 2.73 -8.04
N LEU A 187 12.12 2.30 -7.93
CA LEU A 187 11.18 2.28 -9.06
C LEU A 187 10.70 3.70 -9.43
N GLU A 188 10.96 4.71 -8.57
CA GLU A 188 10.35 6.04 -8.70
C GLU A 188 8.82 5.95 -8.78
N GLY A 189 8.28 4.95 -8.05
CA GLY A 189 6.87 4.57 -8.10
C GLY A 189 5.97 5.65 -7.50
N ASP A 190 4.82 5.82 -8.12
CA ASP A 190 3.73 6.69 -7.68
C ASP A 190 2.42 5.92 -7.54
N CYS A 191 1.31 6.66 -7.38
CA CYS A 191 -0.02 6.05 -7.25
C CYS A 191 -0.51 5.32 -8.52
N GLU A 192 0.12 5.55 -9.68
CA GLU A 192 -0.19 4.87 -10.95
C GLU A 192 0.64 3.59 -11.11
N THR A 193 1.77 3.48 -10.43
CA THR A 193 2.63 2.30 -10.51
C THR A 193 1.94 1.10 -9.89
N ALA A 194 1.67 0.08 -10.70
CA ALA A 194 1.04 -1.15 -10.25
C ALA A 194 2.06 -2.06 -9.58
N VAL A 195 2.44 -1.77 -8.34
CA VAL A 195 3.44 -2.53 -7.58
C VAL A 195 2.88 -2.99 -6.24
N GLY A 196 2.98 -4.28 -5.97
CA GLY A 196 2.78 -4.89 -4.66
C GLY A 196 4.11 -5.13 -3.98
N VAL A 197 4.21 -4.84 -2.68
CA VAL A 197 5.45 -5.06 -1.90
C VAL A 197 5.07 -5.47 -0.49
N HIS A 198 5.66 -6.55 0.00
CA HIS A 198 5.43 -7.04 1.35
C HIS A 198 6.72 -7.55 1.99
N ALA A 199 7.02 -7.06 3.18
CA ALA A 199 8.12 -7.54 4.02
C ALA A 199 7.58 -8.32 5.21
N ALA A 200 8.03 -9.56 5.36
CA ALA A 200 7.80 -10.42 6.50
C ALA A 200 9.09 -10.57 7.31
N ILE A 201 8.98 -10.58 8.64
CA ILE A 201 10.10 -10.82 9.54
C ILE A 201 9.80 -12.09 10.33
N GLN A 202 10.76 -13.00 10.32
CA GLN A 202 10.76 -14.20 11.13
C GLN A 202 12.12 -14.26 11.85
N GLU A 203 12.08 -14.21 13.18
CA GLU A 203 13.27 -14.11 14.02
C GLU A 203 14.17 -12.93 13.66
N LYS A 204 15.37 -13.20 13.12
CA LYS A 204 16.34 -12.17 12.70
C LYS A 204 16.46 -12.03 11.19
N GLU A 205 15.55 -12.65 10.45
CA GLU A 205 15.54 -12.59 8.98
C GLU A 205 14.34 -11.77 8.48
N ILE A 206 14.59 -10.94 7.48
CA ILE A 206 13.57 -10.21 6.74
C ILE A 206 13.48 -10.77 5.33
N THR A 207 12.29 -11.18 4.93
CA THR A 207 11.96 -11.62 3.56
C THR A 207 11.12 -10.54 2.91
N LEU A 208 11.55 -10.07 1.75
CA LEU A 208 10.86 -9.08 0.93
C LEU A 208 10.41 -9.73 -0.37
N GLU A 209 9.12 -9.63 -0.66
CA GLU A 209 8.54 -10.02 -1.93
C GLU A 209 7.88 -8.82 -2.59
N ALA A 210 8.05 -8.73 -3.92
CA ALA A 210 7.48 -7.64 -4.69
C ALA A 210 7.04 -8.11 -6.07
N GLU A 211 5.93 -7.55 -6.55
CA GLU A 211 5.34 -7.81 -7.85
C GLU A 211 5.06 -6.48 -8.55
N LEU A 212 5.59 -6.34 -9.75
CA LEU A 212 5.46 -5.13 -10.58
C LEU A 212 4.76 -5.51 -11.89
N PHE A 213 3.85 -4.67 -12.36
CA PHE A 213 3.18 -4.85 -13.64
C PHE A 213 3.58 -3.76 -14.64
N SER A 214 3.56 -4.13 -15.93
CA SER A 214 3.58 -3.14 -17.01
C SER A 214 2.34 -2.23 -16.96
N LEU A 215 2.40 -1.06 -17.60
CA LEU A 215 1.30 -0.08 -17.62
C LEU A 215 -0.03 -0.68 -18.14
N ASP A 216 0.05 -1.61 -19.08
CA ASP A 216 -1.11 -2.30 -19.64
C ASP A 216 -1.53 -3.56 -18.85
N GLY A 217 -0.78 -3.91 -17.79
CA GLY A 217 -1.02 -5.07 -16.96
C GLY A 217 -0.72 -6.43 -17.58
N LYS A 218 -0.18 -6.47 -18.82
CA LYS A 218 0.07 -7.74 -19.54
C LYS A 218 1.33 -8.45 -19.08
N GLN A 219 2.33 -7.70 -18.61
CA GLN A 219 3.57 -8.26 -18.10
C GLN A 219 3.61 -8.14 -16.59
N LYS A 220 4.07 -9.21 -15.95
CA LYS A 220 4.26 -9.33 -14.50
C LYS A 220 5.70 -9.68 -14.20
N PHE A 221 6.30 -8.91 -13.31
CA PHE A 221 7.68 -9.10 -12.84
C PHE A 221 7.63 -9.36 -11.34
N TYR A 222 8.24 -10.45 -10.90
CA TYR A 222 8.24 -10.85 -9.49
C TYR A 222 9.67 -11.07 -9.01
N GLU A 223 9.90 -10.69 -7.76
CA GLU A 223 11.15 -10.97 -7.04
C GLU A 223 10.88 -11.23 -5.57
N LYS A 224 11.59 -12.19 -5.00
CA LYS A 224 11.58 -12.51 -3.57
C LYS A 224 13.00 -12.76 -3.09
N LYS A 225 13.40 -12.07 -2.02
CA LYS A 225 14.73 -12.21 -1.40
C LYS A 225 14.64 -12.07 0.11
N SER A 226 15.62 -12.68 0.77
CA SER A 226 15.77 -12.60 2.22
C SER A 226 17.16 -12.15 2.60
N THR A 227 17.27 -11.54 3.78
CA THR A 227 18.52 -11.16 4.41
C THR A 227 18.33 -10.98 5.92
N LYS A 228 19.39 -10.66 6.64
CA LYS A 228 19.29 -10.26 8.04
C LYS A 228 18.49 -8.96 8.16
N ILE A 229 17.73 -8.82 9.25
CA ILE A 229 16.82 -7.70 9.48
C ILE A 229 17.52 -6.33 9.41
N GLU A 230 18.78 -6.25 9.83
CA GLU A 230 19.58 -5.01 9.83
C GLU A 230 19.85 -4.48 8.41
N ASN A 231 19.77 -5.35 7.39
CA ASN A 231 20.03 -5.02 5.99
C ASN A 231 18.73 -4.73 5.21
N ALA A 232 17.65 -4.38 5.89
CA ALA A 232 16.33 -4.17 5.29
C ALA A 232 16.33 -3.11 4.17
N GLU A 233 17.05 -2.02 4.36
CA GLU A 233 17.18 -0.94 3.37
C GLU A 233 17.86 -1.42 2.09
N GLU A 234 18.99 -2.11 2.21
CA GLU A 234 19.74 -2.66 1.08
C GLU A 234 18.94 -3.72 0.32
N LEU A 235 18.18 -4.56 1.08
CA LEU A 235 17.27 -5.53 0.49
C LEU A 235 16.23 -4.85 -0.40
N GLY A 236 15.60 -3.78 0.10
CA GLY A 236 14.63 -3.00 -0.66
C GLY A 236 15.21 -2.41 -1.94
N LYS A 237 16.39 -1.77 -1.85
CA LYS A 237 17.12 -1.24 -3.01
C LYS A 237 17.44 -2.33 -4.04
N LYS A 238 17.94 -3.48 -3.59
CA LYS A 238 18.29 -4.61 -4.46
C LYS A 238 17.08 -5.19 -5.19
N VAL A 239 15.98 -5.45 -4.48
CA VAL A 239 14.73 -5.94 -5.08
C VAL A 239 14.18 -4.93 -6.08
N GLY A 240 14.15 -3.65 -5.73
CA GLY A 240 13.73 -2.57 -6.62
C GLY A 240 14.55 -2.51 -7.90
N GLN A 241 15.89 -2.60 -7.79
CA GLN A 241 16.78 -2.57 -8.96
C GLN A 241 16.56 -3.78 -9.88
N ILE A 242 16.36 -4.97 -9.32
CA ILE A 242 16.09 -6.18 -10.11
C ILE A 242 14.77 -6.02 -10.87
N LEU A 243 13.70 -5.55 -10.22
CA LEU A 243 12.42 -5.32 -10.87
C LEU A 243 12.50 -4.25 -11.95
N LYS A 244 13.22 -3.14 -11.69
CA LYS A 244 13.46 -2.08 -12.68
C LYS A 244 14.19 -2.61 -13.91
N THR A 245 15.21 -3.43 -13.72
CA THR A 245 15.96 -4.06 -14.82
C THR A 245 15.08 -5.05 -15.59
N LYS A 246 14.35 -5.95 -14.89
CA LYS A 246 13.47 -6.94 -15.54
C LYS A 246 12.37 -6.30 -16.35
N SER A 247 11.81 -5.19 -15.88
CA SER A 247 10.68 -4.52 -16.53
C SER A 247 11.06 -3.62 -17.70
N GLY A 248 12.34 -3.24 -17.85
CA GLY A 248 12.78 -2.35 -18.91
C GLY A 248 12.00 -1.03 -18.98
N ASN A 249 11.52 -0.52 -17.84
CA ASN A 249 10.67 0.66 -17.68
C ASN A 249 9.25 0.56 -18.30
N THR A 250 8.77 -0.63 -18.66
CA THR A 250 7.39 -0.82 -19.20
C THR A 250 6.28 -0.48 -18.19
N TYR A 251 6.62 -0.27 -16.92
CA TYR A 251 5.71 0.03 -15.80
C TYR A 251 5.46 1.54 -15.58
N LYS A 252 6.16 2.40 -16.29
CA LYS A 252 6.03 3.86 -16.19
C LYS A 252 5.94 4.51 -17.58
N LYS A 253 5.37 5.73 -17.62
CA LYS A 253 5.31 6.57 -18.85
C LYS A 253 6.64 7.20 -19.18
#